data_50b1eecca7fa5593a050a341b16d7128
#
_entry.id   50b1eecca7fa5593a050a341b16d7128
#
_cell.length_a   1.000
_cell.length_b   1.000
_cell.length_c   1.000
_cell.angle_alpha   90.00
_cell.angle_beta   90.00
_cell.angle_gamma   90.00
#
_symmetry.space_group_name_H-M   'P 1'
#
loop_
_entity.id
_entity.type
_entity.pdbx_description
1 polymer ?
#
loop_
_entity_poly.entity_id
_entity_poly.type
_entity_poly.pdbx_seq_one_letter_code
_entity_poly.pdbx_strand_id
1 'polypeptide(L)'
;MSDDVVVQPEPADHANQSVPTYSWYALSVLVLVYTLNFIDRQILSILANDIKQDLGVDDAYLGFLYGTAFAIFYALFGIPLGKLADSWKRVRLMTLGLSLWSAMTAFSGFARDAGTLTVARIGVGVGEATASPSAYSLISDWFPARIRATALAIYSSGIYIGGGISLAIGGVIVDNWNQAFP
;
A
#
# COMPACT_ATOMS: atom_id res chain seq x y z
N MET A 1 -41.84 7.85 -29.11
CA MET A 1 -41.45 9.20 -28.65
C MET A 1 -40.11 8.98 -27.96
N SER A 2 -39.02 9.10 -28.71
CA SER A 2 -37.65 8.91 -28.25
C SER A 2 -37.19 10.20 -27.60
N ASP A 3 -37.01 10.15 -26.27
CA ASP A 3 -36.38 11.26 -25.56
C ASP A 3 -34.89 11.25 -25.93
N ASP A 4 -34.51 12.12 -26.86
CA ASP A 4 -33.11 12.41 -27.15
C ASP A 4 -32.52 13.11 -25.91
N VAL A 5 -31.76 12.35 -25.16
CA VAL A 5 -30.93 12.88 -24.05
C VAL A 5 -29.87 13.78 -24.69
N VAL A 6 -30.13 15.06 -24.73
CA VAL A 6 -29.16 16.08 -25.12
C VAL A 6 -28.06 16.07 -24.06
N VAL A 7 -26.96 15.34 -24.31
CA VAL A 7 -25.73 15.44 -23.52
C VAL A 7 -25.19 16.86 -23.74
N GLN A 8 -25.40 17.72 -22.75
CA GLN A 8 -24.79 19.06 -22.76
C GLN A 8 -23.26 18.88 -22.75
N PRO A 9 -22.53 19.51 -23.67
CA PRO A 9 -21.07 19.49 -23.63
C PRO A 9 -20.61 20.14 -22.32
N GLU A 10 -19.78 19.43 -21.58
CA GLU A 10 -19.13 19.93 -20.35
C GLU A 10 -18.44 21.28 -20.66
N PRO A 11 -18.58 22.31 -19.82
CA PRO A 11 -17.97 23.60 -20.09
C PRO A 11 -16.47 23.46 -20.32
N ALA A 12 -15.99 23.97 -21.44
CA ALA A 12 -14.61 23.88 -21.92
C ALA A 12 -13.56 24.50 -20.97
N ASP A 13 -14.01 25.14 -19.88
CA ASP A 13 -13.18 25.83 -18.90
C ASP A 13 -12.41 24.87 -17.97
N HIS A 14 -12.89 23.63 -17.79
CA HIS A 14 -12.19 22.61 -16.98
C HIS A 14 -11.04 21.93 -17.75
N ALA A 15 -10.98 22.04 -19.06
CA ALA A 15 -9.98 21.36 -19.89
C ALA A 15 -8.59 22.02 -19.80
N ASN A 16 -8.50 23.28 -19.37
CA ASN A 16 -7.26 24.08 -19.44
C ASN A 16 -6.69 24.50 -18.07
N GLN A 17 -7.21 23.96 -16.97
CA GLN A 17 -6.69 24.25 -15.65
C GLN A 17 -5.30 23.63 -15.47
N SER A 18 -4.31 24.48 -15.18
CA SER A 18 -2.96 24.03 -14.82
C SER A 18 -3.01 23.33 -13.47
N VAL A 19 -2.41 22.13 -13.39
CA VAL A 19 -2.34 21.37 -12.14
C VAL A 19 -1.41 22.10 -11.16
N PRO A 20 -1.86 22.40 -9.95
CA PRO A 20 -1.02 23.03 -8.94
C PRO A 20 0.23 22.20 -8.64
N THR A 21 1.36 22.85 -8.41
CA THR A 21 2.62 22.17 -8.02
C THR A 21 2.44 21.32 -6.76
N TYR A 22 1.56 21.73 -5.86
CA TYR A 22 1.20 20.96 -4.67
C TYR A 22 0.65 19.56 -5.01
N SER A 23 -0.16 19.42 -6.06
CA SER A 23 -0.71 18.12 -6.48
C SER A 23 0.38 17.14 -6.91
N TRP A 24 1.42 17.64 -7.59
CA TRP A 24 2.58 16.81 -7.98
C TRP A 24 3.43 16.41 -6.78
N TYR A 25 3.65 17.33 -5.84
CA TYR A 25 4.30 17.00 -4.56
C TYR A 25 3.53 15.94 -3.79
N ALA A 26 2.23 16.11 -3.66
CA ALA A 26 1.37 15.15 -2.98
C ALA A 26 1.36 13.78 -3.68
N LEU A 27 1.34 13.75 -5.03
CA LEU A 27 1.50 12.51 -5.79
C LEU A 27 2.83 11.82 -5.49
N SER A 28 3.92 12.56 -5.42
CA SER A 28 5.25 12.00 -5.09
C SER A 28 5.26 11.37 -3.70
N VAL A 29 4.61 11.99 -2.72
CA VAL A 29 4.45 11.42 -1.37
C VAL A 29 3.61 10.13 -1.42
N LEU A 30 2.53 10.11 -2.20
CA LEU A 30 1.70 8.91 -2.37
C LEU A 30 2.49 7.76 -3.04
N VAL A 31 3.31 8.06 -4.05
CA VAL A 31 4.21 7.07 -4.68
C VAL A 31 5.20 6.51 -3.66
N LEU A 32 5.79 7.38 -2.82
CA LEU A 32 6.70 6.94 -1.76
C LEU A 32 6.00 6.01 -0.77
N VAL A 33 4.81 6.38 -0.28
CA VAL A 33 4.01 5.53 0.62
C VAL A 33 3.72 4.18 -0.03
N TYR A 34 3.35 4.17 -1.30
CA TYR A 34 3.04 2.94 -2.03
C TYR A 34 4.29 2.08 -2.27
N THR A 35 5.43 2.71 -2.54
CA THR A 35 6.74 2.04 -2.62
C THR A 35 7.09 1.36 -1.30
N LEU A 36 6.97 2.07 -0.17
CA LEU A 36 7.23 1.52 1.16
C LEU A 36 6.29 0.35 1.51
N ASN A 37 5.01 0.45 1.09
CA ASN A 37 4.05 -0.63 1.24
C ASN A 37 4.51 -1.91 0.54
N PHE A 38 5.01 -1.79 -0.69
CA PHE A 38 5.53 -2.95 -1.43
C PHE A 38 6.84 -3.49 -0.88
N ILE A 39 7.73 -2.63 -0.36
CA ILE A 39 8.94 -3.07 0.35
C ILE A 39 8.56 -3.91 1.56
N ASP A 40 7.59 -3.46 2.38
CA ASP A 40 7.16 -4.19 3.57
C ASP A 40 6.59 -5.58 3.23
N ARG A 41 5.83 -5.68 2.16
CA ARG A 41 5.31 -6.97 1.68
C ARG A 41 6.41 -7.94 1.23
N GLN A 42 7.43 -7.42 0.57
CA GLN A 42 8.52 -8.24 0.03
C GLN A 42 9.53 -8.67 1.08
N ILE A 43 9.75 -7.86 2.13
CA ILE A 43 10.77 -8.15 3.14
C ILE A 43 10.54 -9.49 3.84
N LEU A 44 9.29 -9.85 4.08
CA LEU A 44 8.94 -11.15 4.67
C LEU A 44 9.28 -12.33 3.76
N SER A 45 9.09 -12.16 2.45
CA SER A 45 9.48 -13.19 1.48
C SER A 45 10.99 -13.37 1.44
N ILE A 46 11.74 -12.27 1.59
CA ILE A 46 13.20 -12.28 1.63
C ILE A 46 13.69 -12.98 2.90
N LEU A 47 13.07 -12.69 4.05
CA LEU A 47 13.41 -13.25 5.36
C LEU A 47 12.71 -14.60 5.65
N ALA A 48 12.04 -15.19 4.68
CA ALA A 48 11.23 -16.40 4.89
C ALA A 48 12.01 -17.56 5.53
N ASN A 49 13.26 -17.78 5.12
CA ASN A 49 14.08 -18.87 5.65
C ASN A 49 14.48 -18.61 7.11
N ASP A 50 14.85 -17.38 7.43
CA ASP A 50 15.26 -16.99 8.78
C ASP A 50 14.05 -17.09 9.74
N ILE A 51 12.88 -16.58 9.30
CA ILE A 51 11.62 -16.68 10.07
C ILE A 51 11.23 -18.15 10.32
N LYS A 52 11.41 -19.04 9.34
CA LYS A 52 11.14 -20.47 9.53
C LYS A 52 12.02 -21.09 10.59
N GLN A 53 13.29 -20.75 10.59
CA GLN A 53 14.26 -21.26 11.57
C GLN A 53 14.00 -20.70 12.96
N ASP A 54 13.76 -19.41 13.08
CA ASP A 54 13.60 -18.73 14.36
C ASP A 54 12.27 -19.08 15.05
N LEU A 55 11.18 -19.18 14.28
CA LEU A 55 9.84 -19.40 14.82
C LEU A 55 9.37 -20.86 14.71
N GLY A 56 10.15 -21.74 14.09
CA GLY A 56 9.80 -23.15 13.91
C GLY A 56 8.56 -23.37 13.04
N VAL A 57 8.33 -22.50 12.06
CA VAL A 57 7.16 -22.57 11.16
C VAL A 57 7.55 -23.14 9.79
N ASP A 58 6.57 -23.69 9.08
CA ASP A 58 6.76 -24.26 7.77
C ASP A 58 6.38 -23.33 6.60
N ASP A 59 6.66 -23.75 5.37
CA ASP A 59 6.34 -22.98 4.17
C ASP A 59 4.81 -22.83 3.97
N ALA A 60 4.02 -23.80 4.42
CA ALA A 60 2.57 -23.72 4.33
C ALA A 60 2.01 -22.62 5.22
N TYR A 61 2.56 -22.47 6.43
CA TYR A 61 2.20 -21.39 7.34
C TYR A 61 2.59 -20.00 6.77
N LEU A 62 3.81 -19.87 6.24
CA LEU A 62 4.25 -18.61 5.63
C LEU A 62 3.43 -18.27 4.40
N GLY A 63 3.15 -19.24 3.53
CA GLY A 63 2.28 -19.06 2.37
C GLY A 63 0.86 -18.64 2.76
N PHE A 64 0.31 -19.23 3.82
CA PHE A 64 -0.97 -18.80 4.39
C PHE A 64 -0.91 -17.36 4.91
N LEU A 65 0.11 -17.03 5.67
CA LEU A 65 0.26 -15.70 6.31
C LEU A 65 0.46 -14.58 5.27
N TYR A 66 1.32 -14.80 4.27
CA TYR A 66 1.63 -13.79 3.24
C TYR A 66 0.54 -13.65 2.19
N GLY A 67 -0.12 -14.76 1.86
CA GLY A 67 -1.16 -14.80 0.84
C GLY A 67 -2.56 -14.69 1.42
N THR A 68 -3.06 -15.79 1.93
CA THR A 68 -4.49 -15.95 2.26
C THR A 68 -4.93 -15.07 3.43
N ALA A 69 -4.21 -15.12 4.55
CA ALA A 69 -4.58 -14.34 5.73
C ALA A 69 -4.54 -12.84 5.44
N PHE A 70 -3.43 -12.37 4.85
CA PHE A 70 -3.31 -10.98 4.46
C PHE A 70 -4.43 -10.54 3.50
N ALA A 71 -4.71 -11.31 2.44
CA ALA A 71 -5.72 -10.98 1.44
C ALA A 71 -7.14 -10.91 2.05
N ILE A 72 -7.48 -11.85 2.95
CA ILE A 72 -8.79 -11.86 3.62
C ILE A 72 -8.96 -10.60 4.46
N PHE A 73 -8.01 -10.26 5.32
CA PHE A 73 -8.11 -9.10 6.19
C PHE A 73 -8.03 -7.80 5.41
N TYR A 74 -7.18 -7.71 4.39
CA TYR A 74 -7.12 -6.57 3.49
C TYR A 74 -8.47 -6.34 2.78
N ALA A 75 -9.11 -7.39 2.26
CA ALA A 75 -10.41 -7.29 1.59
C ALA A 75 -11.54 -6.97 2.58
N LEU A 76 -11.57 -7.64 3.74
CA LEU A 76 -12.59 -7.46 4.77
C LEU A 76 -12.61 -6.03 5.30
N PHE A 77 -11.45 -5.46 5.57
CA PHE A 77 -11.32 -4.08 6.05
C PHE A 77 -11.30 -3.06 4.91
N GLY A 78 -10.88 -3.44 3.70
CA GLY A 78 -10.84 -2.56 2.54
C GLY A 78 -12.21 -1.98 2.17
N ILE A 79 -13.28 -2.79 2.25
CA ILE A 79 -14.64 -2.33 1.94
C ILE A 79 -15.13 -1.26 2.93
N PRO A 80 -15.13 -1.50 4.26
CA PRO A 80 -15.56 -0.48 5.22
C PRO A 80 -14.64 0.74 5.26
N LEU A 81 -13.33 0.56 5.12
CA LEU A 81 -12.37 1.66 5.07
C LEU A 81 -12.48 2.47 3.79
N GLY A 82 -12.82 1.84 2.65
CA GLY A 82 -13.16 2.55 1.42
C GLY A 82 -14.39 3.44 1.60
N LYS A 83 -15.47 2.94 2.20
CA LYS A 83 -16.66 3.75 2.54
C LYS A 83 -16.31 4.88 3.51
N LEU A 84 -15.42 4.62 4.46
CA LEU A 84 -14.96 5.64 5.40
C LEU A 84 -14.13 6.72 4.68
N ALA A 85 -13.32 6.35 3.68
CA ALA A 85 -12.56 7.29 2.86
C ALA A 85 -13.47 8.25 2.08
N ASP A 86 -14.68 7.82 1.69
CA ASP A 86 -15.66 8.66 1.00
C ASP A 86 -16.33 9.68 1.94
N SER A 87 -16.49 9.34 3.23
CA SER A 87 -17.23 10.16 4.21
C SER A 87 -16.34 10.94 5.16
N TRP A 88 -15.08 10.57 5.31
CA TRP A 88 -14.15 11.17 6.26
C TRP A 88 -12.98 11.88 5.57
N LYS A 89 -12.14 12.56 6.35
CA LYS A 89 -10.92 13.24 5.82
C LYS A 89 -9.89 12.19 5.40
N ARG A 90 -9.77 11.95 4.10
CA ARG A 90 -8.91 10.93 3.47
C ARG A 90 -7.47 10.97 3.94
N VAL A 91 -6.89 12.19 4.08
CA VAL A 91 -5.52 12.36 4.59
C VAL A 91 -5.40 11.83 6.02
N ARG A 92 -6.39 12.11 6.90
CA ARG A 92 -6.38 11.60 8.28
C ARG A 92 -6.52 10.09 8.32
N LEU A 93 -7.42 9.53 7.50
CA LEU A 93 -7.60 8.09 7.40
C LEU A 93 -6.30 7.40 6.97
N MET A 94 -5.67 7.92 5.92
CA MET A 94 -4.39 7.41 5.43
C MET A 94 -3.28 7.54 6.48
N THR A 95 -3.20 8.66 7.20
CA THR A 95 -2.21 8.87 8.26
C THR A 95 -2.38 7.88 9.40
N LEU A 96 -3.61 7.62 9.84
CA LEU A 96 -3.90 6.62 10.87
C LEU A 96 -3.56 5.21 10.41
N GLY A 97 -3.93 4.86 9.17
CA GLY A 97 -3.59 3.58 8.58
C GLY A 97 -2.08 3.37 8.43
N LEU A 98 -1.37 4.40 7.97
CA LEU A 98 0.09 4.39 7.87
C LEU A 98 0.76 4.24 9.25
N SER A 99 0.25 4.94 10.26
CA SER A 99 0.75 4.83 11.64
C SER A 99 0.53 3.42 12.21
N LEU A 100 -0.67 2.86 12.02
CA LEU A 100 -1.00 1.50 12.44
C LEU A 100 -0.11 0.48 11.72
N TRP A 101 -0.02 0.57 10.39
CA TRP A 101 0.82 -0.31 9.59
C TRP A 101 2.28 -0.24 10.05
N SER A 102 2.87 0.95 10.16
CA SER A 102 4.27 1.13 10.60
C SER A 102 4.51 0.56 11.99
N ALA A 103 3.58 0.78 12.94
CA ALA A 103 3.67 0.21 14.28
C ALA A 103 3.61 -1.32 14.26
N MET A 104 2.73 -1.91 13.45
CA MET A 104 2.59 -3.37 13.33
C MET A 104 3.77 -4.01 12.60
N THR A 105 4.36 -3.33 11.60
CA THR A 105 5.60 -3.77 10.96
C THR A 105 6.76 -3.79 11.96
N ALA A 106 6.92 -2.72 12.74
CA ALA A 106 7.91 -2.69 13.81
C ALA A 106 7.65 -3.78 14.85
N PHE A 107 6.40 -4.00 15.25
CA PHE A 107 6.00 -5.04 16.18
C PHE A 107 6.30 -6.45 15.64
N SER A 108 6.22 -6.68 14.33
CA SER A 108 6.60 -7.95 13.70
C SER A 108 8.05 -8.33 13.98
N GLY A 109 8.96 -7.34 14.07
CA GLY A 109 10.38 -7.57 14.40
C GLY A 109 10.62 -8.06 15.83
N PHE A 110 9.62 -7.97 16.71
CA PHE A 110 9.68 -8.49 18.08
C PHE A 110 8.91 -9.81 18.24
N ALA A 111 8.36 -10.37 17.17
CA ALA A 111 7.63 -11.62 17.22
C ALA A 111 8.57 -12.78 17.65
N ARG A 112 8.14 -13.54 18.65
CA ARG A 112 8.86 -14.70 19.17
C ARG A 112 8.14 -16.02 18.92
N ASP A 113 6.97 -15.95 18.35
CA ASP A 113 6.13 -17.10 18.02
C ASP A 113 5.23 -16.78 16.80
N ALA A 114 4.71 -17.83 16.19
CA ALA A 114 3.85 -17.75 15.02
C ALA A 114 2.58 -16.90 15.27
N GLY A 115 1.98 -16.99 16.45
CA GLY A 115 0.76 -16.26 16.80
C GLY A 115 1.01 -14.76 16.83
N THR A 116 2.08 -14.32 17.48
CA THR A 116 2.48 -12.91 17.56
C THR A 116 2.75 -12.35 16.15
N LEU A 117 3.46 -13.10 15.29
CA LEU A 117 3.72 -12.69 13.91
C LEU A 117 2.40 -12.58 13.13
N THR A 118 1.48 -13.52 13.30
CA THR A 118 0.15 -13.48 12.64
C THR A 118 -0.63 -12.23 13.02
N VAL A 119 -0.72 -11.92 14.31
CA VAL A 119 -1.43 -10.73 14.80
C VAL A 119 -0.83 -9.45 14.23
N ALA A 120 0.50 -9.35 14.22
CA ALA A 120 1.20 -8.21 13.64
C ALA A 120 0.87 -8.06 12.14
N ARG A 121 0.86 -9.14 11.37
CA ARG A 121 0.56 -9.13 9.94
C ARG A 121 -0.90 -8.81 9.62
N ILE A 122 -1.83 -9.25 10.44
CA ILE A 122 -3.24 -8.81 10.35
C ILE A 122 -3.31 -7.29 10.55
N GLY A 123 -2.65 -6.76 11.57
CA GLY A 123 -2.61 -5.32 11.82
C GLY A 123 -1.99 -4.51 10.67
N VAL A 124 -0.93 -5.03 10.03
CA VAL A 124 -0.37 -4.46 8.80
C VAL A 124 -1.41 -4.42 7.69
N GLY A 125 -2.09 -5.54 7.41
CA GLY A 125 -3.12 -5.64 6.36
C GLY A 125 -4.26 -4.65 6.57
N VAL A 126 -4.72 -4.47 7.82
CA VAL A 126 -5.75 -3.47 8.18
C VAL A 126 -5.26 -2.04 7.92
N GLY A 127 -4.03 -1.72 8.34
CA GLY A 127 -3.44 -0.39 8.11
C GLY A 127 -3.28 -0.08 6.63
N GLU A 128 -2.73 -1.01 5.87
CA GLU A 128 -2.51 -0.87 4.42
C GLU A 128 -3.82 -0.73 3.62
N ALA A 129 -4.92 -1.36 4.08
CA ALA A 129 -6.22 -1.28 3.42
C ALA A 129 -6.78 0.15 3.33
N THR A 130 -6.28 1.10 4.13
CA THR A 130 -6.67 2.51 4.06
C THR A 130 -6.00 3.26 2.90
N ALA A 131 -4.81 2.82 2.47
CA ALA A 131 -3.94 3.60 1.60
C ALA A 131 -4.49 3.73 0.17
N SER A 132 -4.80 2.60 -0.48
CA SER A 132 -5.23 2.60 -1.89
C SER A 132 -6.53 3.37 -2.14
N PRO A 133 -7.64 3.15 -1.41
CA PRO A 133 -8.87 3.91 -1.66
C PRO A 133 -8.69 5.40 -1.40
N SER A 134 -7.94 5.77 -0.35
CA SER A 134 -7.64 7.17 -0.06
C SER A 134 -6.77 7.81 -1.14
N ALA A 135 -5.75 7.12 -1.64
CA ALA A 135 -4.85 7.62 -2.68
C ALA A 135 -5.60 7.81 -4.01
N TYR A 136 -6.38 6.82 -4.47
CA TYR A 136 -7.16 6.94 -5.70
C TYR A 136 -8.14 8.10 -5.64
N SER A 137 -8.81 8.28 -4.51
CA SER A 137 -9.76 9.37 -4.31
C SER A 137 -9.05 10.73 -4.34
N LEU A 138 -7.91 10.90 -3.63
CA LEU A 138 -7.13 12.13 -3.64
C LEU A 138 -6.59 12.47 -5.03
N ILE A 139 -6.06 11.49 -5.76
CA ILE A 139 -5.56 11.70 -7.12
C ILE A 139 -6.70 12.12 -8.05
N SER A 140 -7.88 11.54 -7.89
CA SER A 140 -9.06 11.90 -8.69
C SER A 140 -9.53 13.33 -8.46
N ASP A 141 -9.36 13.86 -7.25
CA ASP A 141 -9.71 15.25 -6.92
C ASP A 141 -8.65 16.26 -7.39
N TRP A 142 -7.37 15.86 -7.35
CA TRP A 142 -6.27 16.80 -7.65
C TRP A 142 -5.90 16.88 -9.12
N PHE A 143 -6.25 15.86 -9.91
CA PHE A 143 -5.87 15.78 -11.31
C PHE A 143 -7.10 15.78 -12.23
N PRO A 144 -7.16 16.70 -13.22
CA PRO A 144 -8.25 16.75 -14.19
C PRO A 144 -8.29 15.47 -15.02
N ALA A 145 -9.46 15.15 -15.57
CA ALA A 145 -9.72 13.91 -16.31
C ALA A 145 -8.65 13.62 -17.40
N ARG A 146 -8.16 14.67 -18.08
CA ARG A 146 -7.15 14.60 -19.15
C ARG A 146 -5.84 13.91 -18.73
N ILE A 147 -5.38 14.11 -17.51
CA ILE A 147 -4.08 13.59 -17.02
C ILE A 147 -4.21 12.67 -15.80
N ARG A 148 -5.45 12.41 -15.36
CA ARG A 148 -5.71 11.54 -14.20
C ARG A 148 -5.16 10.13 -14.41
N ALA A 149 -5.32 9.57 -15.60
CA ALA A 149 -4.77 8.26 -15.94
C ALA A 149 -3.24 8.23 -15.82
N THR A 150 -2.55 9.30 -16.24
CA THR A 150 -1.10 9.44 -16.09
C THR A 150 -0.71 9.53 -14.61
N ALA A 151 -1.43 10.32 -13.80
CA ALA A 151 -1.17 10.42 -12.37
C ALA A 151 -1.37 9.07 -11.65
N LEU A 152 -2.41 8.32 -12.02
CA LEU A 152 -2.65 6.97 -11.49
C LEU A 152 -1.56 5.98 -11.94
N ALA A 153 -1.07 6.06 -13.18
CA ALA A 153 0.03 5.25 -13.66
C ALA A 153 1.35 5.55 -12.90
N ILE A 154 1.64 6.83 -12.66
CA ILE A 154 2.77 7.26 -11.83
C ILE A 154 2.63 6.70 -10.40
N TYR A 155 1.45 6.82 -9.77
CA TYR A 155 1.20 6.23 -8.47
C TYR A 155 1.44 4.71 -8.47
N SER A 156 0.92 4.01 -9.47
CA SER A 156 1.06 2.56 -9.59
C SER A 156 2.50 2.10 -9.86
N SER A 157 3.38 2.96 -10.36
CA SER A 157 4.81 2.64 -10.54
C SER A 157 5.52 2.33 -9.21
N GLY A 158 4.97 2.80 -8.09
CA GLY A 158 5.46 2.48 -6.75
C GLY A 158 5.56 0.98 -6.47
N ILE A 159 4.69 0.15 -7.09
CA ILE A 159 4.74 -1.32 -7.01
C ILE A 159 6.10 -1.84 -7.51
N TYR A 160 6.47 -1.45 -8.72
CA TYR A 160 7.69 -1.93 -9.38
C TYR A 160 8.94 -1.36 -8.72
N ILE A 161 8.89 -0.08 -8.32
CA ILE A 161 9.98 0.58 -7.61
C ILE A 161 10.19 -0.11 -6.25
N GLY A 162 9.12 -0.34 -5.49
CA GLY A 162 9.18 -1.03 -4.19
C GLY A 162 9.67 -2.46 -4.30
N GLY A 163 9.17 -3.22 -5.29
CA GLY A 163 9.62 -4.57 -5.57
C GLY A 163 11.11 -4.63 -5.93
N GLY A 164 11.57 -3.76 -6.82
CA GLY A 164 12.98 -3.71 -7.21
C GLY A 164 13.92 -3.29 -6.07
N ILE A 165 13.55 -2.27 -5.31
CA ILE A 165 14.32 -1.79 -4.15
C ILE A 165 14.39 -2.87 -3.07
N SER A 166 13.28 -3.55 -2.78
CA SER A 166 13.26 -4.58 -1.72
C SER A 166 14.16 -5.76 -2.04
N LEU A 167 14.19 -6.21 -3.30
CA LEU A 167 15.09 -7.28 -3.72
C LEU A 167 16.56 -6.87 -3.63
N ALA A 168 16.88 -5.64 -4.10
CA ALA A 168 18.25 -5.14 -4.06
C ALA A 168 18.77 -4.93 -2.62
N ILE A 169 17.98 -4.24 -1.79
CA ILE A 169 18.37 -3.94 -0.41
C ILE A 169 18.26 -5.20 0.47
N GLY A 170 17.21 -6.00 0.30
CA GLY A 170 17.00 -7.22 1.06
C GLY A 170 18.13 -8.22 0.86
N GLY A 171 18.57 -8.44 -0.38
CA GLY A 171 19.71 -9.30 -0.66
C GLY A 171 20.98 -8.81 0.05
N VAL A 172 21.30 -7.52 -0.06
CA VAL A 172 22.49 -6.95 0.59
C VAL A 172 22.41 -7.06 2.14
N ILE A 173 21.24 -6.85 2.72
CA ILE A 173 21.07 -6.97 4.19
C ILE A 173 21.28 -8.40 4.65
N VAL A 174 20.64 -9.38 3.99
CA VAL A 174 20.75 -10.80 4.34
C VAL A 174 22.19 -11.29 4.18
N ASP A 175 22.86 -10.95 3.07
CA ASP A 175 24.24 -11.33 2.84
C ASP A 175 25.20 -10.78 3.90
N ASN A 176 25.06 -9.49 4.27
CA ASN A 176 25.90 -8.88 5.29
C ASN A 176 25.60 -9.44 6.69
N TRP A 177 24.33 -9.73 6.98
CA TRP A 177 23.93 -10.31 8.26
C TRP A 177 24.51 -11.70 8.44
N ASN A 178 24.38 -12.55 7.43
CA ASN A 178 24.92 -13.93 7.46
C ASN A 178 26.46 -13.97 7.50
N GLN A 179 27.14 -12.93 7.01
CA GLN A 179 28.60 -12.80 7.16
C GLN A 179 29.00 -12.33 8.58
N ALA A 180 28.19 -11.48 9.20
CA ALA A 180 28.48 -10.94 10.53
C ALA A 180 28.08 -11.88 11.66
N PHE A 181 27.07 -12.72 11.45
CA PHE A 181 26.51 -13.67 12.42
C PHE A 181 26.34 -15.05 11.76
N PRO A 182 27.48 -15.78 11.52
CA PRO A 182 27.50 -17.09 10.87
C PRO A 182 26.87 -18.21 11.73
#